data_7e107d13740910c1bcc6517c80862137
#
_entry.id   7e107d13740910c1bcc6517c80862137
#
_cell.length_a   1.000
_cell.length_b   1.000
_cell.length_c   1.000
_cell.angle_alpha   90.00
_cell.angle_beta   90.00
_cell.angle_gamma   90.00
#
_symmetry.space_group_name_H-M   'P 1'
#
loop_
_entity.id
_entity.type
_entity.pdbx_description
1 polymer ?
#
loop_
_entity_poly.entity_id
_entity_poly.type
_entity_poly.pdbx_seq_one_letter_code
_entity_poly.pdbx_strand_id
1 'polypeptide(L)'
;MPATPDSAKIGFIGLGIMGAPMALNLLPAGYSLKVYNRTDRPRVQEVVDAGGERAASPRDAASGCGVVITMVTDTPDVEAVILGDDGAIHGVDAGSTVIDMSTISPKLTREVAAALKEKGVNMLDAPVSGGDVGAQQGTLSIMVGGDQAVFDECLPVLEAMGKNINLIGGNGAGQTTKLCNQIAVSVANLAMAEALMLAAAADMDVQKVLDAISGGAAGSWQMTNLGPRILQGDFAPGFMVKLQQKDLKLVMEAANDVKLALPGASLAHQYFNIVERHGFADEGTQALIKAYEAQAGKEARAS
;
A
#
# COMPACT_ATOMS: atom_id res chain seq x y z
N MET A 1 15.50 22.93 0.80
CA MET A 1 15.38 23.20 -0.67
C MET A 1 14.71 22.00 -1.30
N PRO A 2 13.87 22.18 -2.35
CA PRO A 2 13.18 21.05 -2.97
C PRO A 2 14.16 19.93 -3.38
N ALA A 3 13.74 18.68 -3.11
CA ALA A 3 14.50 17.49 -3.50
C ALA A 3 14.28 17.23 -5.00
N THR A 4 15.06 17.93 -5.82
CA THR A 4 15.02 17.82 -7.29
C THR A 4 16.10 16.83 -7.79
N PRO A 5 16.04 16.36 -9.04
CA PRO A 5 17.07 15.50 -9.62
C PRO A 5 18.50 16.02 -9.48
N ASP A 6 18.68 17.34 -9.55
CA ASP A 6 19.99 17.99 -9.42
C ASP A 6 20.47 18.09 -7.96
N SER A 7 19.57 17.96 -6.99
CA SER A 7 19.86 18.18 -5.57
C SER A 7 19.78 16.93 -4.71
N ALA A 8 19.15 15.84 -5.17
CA ALA A 8 18.92 14.66 -4.37
C ALA A 8 19.19 13.35 -5.13
N LYS A 9 20.10 12.53 -4.59
CA LYS A 9 20.20 11.11 -4.89
C LYS A 9 19.21 10.37 -3.96
N ILE A 10 18.51 9.37 -4.48
CA ILE A 10 17.49 8.63 -3.75
C ILE A 10 17.96 7.21 -3.46
N GLY A 11 17.93 6.81 -2.19
CA GLY A 11 18.01 5.41 -1.77
C GLY A 11 16.62 4.78 -1.82
N PHE A 12 16.43 3.67 -2.53
CA PHE A 12 15.13 2.99 -2.62
C PHE A 12 15.24 1.57 -2.07
N ILE A 13 14.51 1.26 -1.00
CA ILE A 13 14.56 0.00 -0.27
C ILE A 13 13.22 -0.73 -0.40
N GLY A 14 13.26 -1.89 -1.06
CA GLY A 14 12.08 -2.73 -1.28
C GLY A 14 11.53 -2.61 -2.70
N LEU A 15 11.97 -3.52 -3.58
CA LEU A 15 11.59 -3.58 -5.00
C LEU A 15 10.58 -4.73 -5.24
N GLY A 16 9.50 -4.70 -4.46
CA GLY A 16 8.36 -5.62 -4.61
C GLY A 16 7.43 -5.21 -5.76
N ILE A 17 6.18 -5.73 -5.69
CA ILE A 17 5.11 -5.43 -6.68
C ILE A 17 4.87 -3.92 -6.82
N MET A 18 4.92 -3.20 -5.71
CA MET A 18 4.72 -1.76 -5.67
C MET A 18 6.02 -0.99 -5.87
N GLY A 19 7.09 -1.35 -5.13
CA GLY A 19 8.31 -0.56 -5.07
C GLY A 19 9.11 -0.54 -6.38
N ALA A 20 9.15 -1.64 -7.14
CA ALA A 20 9.87 -1.65 -8.41
C ALA A 20 9.28 -0.66 -9.44
N PRO A 21 7.96 -0.67 -9.74
CA PRO A 21 7.39 0.33 -10.64
C PRO A 21 7.49 1.77 -10.08
N MET A 22 7.42 1.97 -8.77
CA MET A 22 7.64 3.29 -8.16
C MET A 22 9.08 3.78 -8.41
N ALA A 23 10.08 2.92 -8.22
CA ALA A 23 11.47 3.23 -8.53
C ALA A 23 11.68 3.52 -10.04
N LEU A 24 11.02 2.76 -10.91
CA LEU A 24 11.06 2.97 -12.36
C LEU A 24 10.44 4.31 -12.79
N ASN A 25 9.50 4.88 -12.04
CA ASN A 25 8.96 6.21 -12.32
C ASN A 25 9.91 7.34 -11.91
N LEU A 26 10.78 7.13 -10.92
CA LEU A 26 11.76 8.13 -10.47
C LEU A 26 12.92 8.30 -11.47
N LEU A 27 13.33 7.23 -12.15
CA LEU A 27 14.45 7.28 -13.12
C LEU A 27 14.18 8.23 -14.30
N PRO A 28 13.05 8.13 -15.05
CA PRO A 28 12.75 9.06 -16.12
C PRO A 28 12.42 10.47 -15.64
N ALA A 29 12.08 10.64 -14.36
CA ALA A 29 11.96 11.95 -13.72
C ALA A 29 13.35 12.60 -13.45
N GLY A 30 14.44 11.88 -13.74
CA GLY A 30 15.82 12.36 -13.68
C GLY A 30 16.54 12.06 -12.36
N TYR A 31 15.93 11.35 -11.42
CA TYR A 31 16.59 11.02 -10.15
C TYR A 31 17.63 9.90 -10.31
N SER A 32 18.78 10.05 -9.66
CA SER A 32 19.74 8.96 -9.49
C SER A 32 19.31 8.06 -8.35
N LEU A 33 19.21 6.75 -8.60
CA LEU A 33 18.74 5.79 -7.60
C LEU A 33 19.84 4.85 -7.14
N LYS A 34 19.89 4.60 -5.83
CA LYS A 34 20.62 3.50 -5.21
C LYS A 34 19.60 2.54 -4.60
N VAL A 35 19.54 1.28 -5.06
CA VAL A 35 18.40 0.40 -4.82
C VAL A 35 18.81 -0.87 -4.06
N TYR A 36 17.98 -1.26 -3.09
CA TYR A 36 18.17 -2.48 -2.33
C TYR A 36 16.88 -3.30 -2.25
N ASN A 37 17.01 -4.60 -2.39
CA ASN A 37 15.97 -5.56 -2.08
C ASN A 37 16.56 -6.80 -1.41
N ARG A 38 15.92 -7.28 -0.32
CA ARG A 38 16.40 -8.43 0.45
C ARG A 38 16.52 -9.71 -0.38
N THR A 39 15.60 -9.92 -1.31
CA THR A 39 15.54 -11.10 -2.15
C THR A 39 15.81 -10.72 -3.59
N ASP A 40 16.70 -11.42 -4.25
CA ASP A 40 16.93 -11.24 -5.69
C ASP A 40 15.72 -11.73 -6.49
N ARG A 41 15.18 -10.85 -7.33
CA ARG A 41 13.99 -11.10 -8.16
C ARG A 41 14.15 -10.40 -9.51
N PRO A 42 13.49 -10.87 -10.59
CA PRO A 42 13.57 -10.23 -11.91
C PRO A 42 13.34 -8.72 -11.89
N ARG A 43 12.38 -8.25 -11.09
CA ARG A 43 12.06 -6.81 -10.94
C ARG A 43 13.21 -5.97 -10.38
N VAL A 44 14.09 -6.55 -9.59
CA VAL A 44 15.30 -5.85 -9.11
C VAL A 44 16.23 -5.57 -10.29
N GLN A 45 16.41 -6.57 -11.15
CA GLN A 45 17.24 -6.43 -12.36
C GLN A 45 16.63 -5.42 -13.35
N GLU A 46 15.30 -5.41 -13.52
CA GLU A 46 14.62 -4.39 -14.34
C GLU A 46 14.95 -2.96 -13.91
N VAL A 47 14.99 -2.67 -12.60
CA VAL A 47 15.34 -1.35 -12.08
C VAL A 47 16.83 -1.05 -12.29
N VAL A 48 17.70 -2.04 -12.13
CA VAL A 48 19.14 -1.90 -12.37
C VAL A 48 19.43 -1.65 -13.86
N ASP A 49 18.79 -2.40 -14.75
CA ASP A 49 18.94 -2.23 -16.21
C ASP A 49 18.41 -0.87 -16.68
N ALA A 50 17.44 -0.30 -15.98
CA ALA A 50 16.93 1.05 -16.23
C ALA A 50 17.85 2.17 -15.67
N GLY A 51 18.93 1.84 -14.96
CA GLY A 51 19.91 2.81 -14.48
C GLY A 51 20.02 2.93 -12.96
N GLY A 52 19.33 2.08 -12.19
CA GLY A 52 19.47 2.01 -10.74
C GLY A 52 20.81 1.37 -10.32
N GLU A 53 21.53 1.97 -9.38
CA GLU A 53 22.73 1.41 -8.76
C GLU A 53 22.36 0.38 -7.68
N ARG A 54 22.83 -0.84 -7.78
CA ARG A 54 22.54 -1.88 -6.79
C ARG A 54 23.31 -1.66 -5.49
N ALA A 55 22.63 -1.63 -4.36
CA ALA A 55 23.19 -1.56 -3.02
C ALA A 55 23.28 -2.96 -2.36
N ALA A 56 24.24 -3.13 -1.46
CA ALA A 56 24.48 -4.36 -0.74
C ALA A 56 23.56 -4.53 0.48
N SER A 57 23.08 -3.42 1.07
CA SER A 57 22.24 -3.42 2.27
C SER A 57 21.36 -2.16 2.33
N PRO A 58 20.38 -2.08 3.26
CA PRO A 58 19.62 -0.86 3.53
C PRO A 58 20.52 0.33 3.90
N ARG A 59 21.54 0.09 4.73
CA ARG A 59 22.56 1.08 5.09
C ARG A 59 23.29 1.59 3.87
N ASP A 60 23.73 0.69 2.99
CA ASP A 60 24.43 1.06 1.76
C ASP A 60 23.50 1.82 0.81
N ALA A 61 22.25 1.40 0.66
CA ALA A 61 21.26 2.12 -0.15
C ALA A 61 21.00 3.55 0.34
N ALA A 62 21.10 3.78 1.64
CA ALA A 62 20.87 5.09 2.24
C ALA A 62 22.10 6.01 2.19
N SER A 63 23.30 5.45 2.06
CA SER A 63 24.56 6.20 2.13
C SER A 63 24.73 7.19 0.99
N GLY A 64 24.95 8.47 1.33
CA GLY A 64 25.10 9.57 0.39
C GLY A 64 23.81 9.96 -0.35
N CYS A 65 22.65 9.57 0.17
CA CYS A 65 21.34 9.89 -0.38
C CYS A 65 20.66 10.98 0.45
N GLY A 66 20.14 12.02 -0.20
CA GLY A 66 19.37 13.07 0.46
C GLY A 66 17.94 12.63 0.82
N VAL A 67 17.40 11.64 0.09
CA VAL A 67 16.10 11.03 0.34
C VAL A 67 16.26 9.51 0.34
N VAL A 68 15.62 8.84 1.30
CA VAL A 68 15.56 7.38 1.37
C VAL A 68 14.10 6.94 1.39
N ILE A 69 13.70 6.13 0.43
CA ILE A 69 12.33 5.60 0.33
C ILE A 69 12.33 4.14 0.76
N THR A 70 11.37 3.77 1.62
CA THR A 70 11.11 2.37 1.96
C THR A 70 9.72 1.96 1.45
N MET A 71 9.64 0.79 0.78
CA MET A 71 8.39 0.18 0.31
C MET A 71 8.47 -1.32 0.52
N VAL A 72 8.24 -1.75 1.76
CA VAL A 72 8.35 -3.14 2.21
C VAL A 72 7.00 -3.66 2.70
N THR A 73 6.95 -4.91 3.19
CA THR A 73 5.66 -5.61 3.34
C THR A 73 4.91 -5.21 4.61
N ASP A 74 5.59 -5.15 5.76
CA ASP A 74 4.93 -5.05 7.06
C ASP A 74 5.78 -4.31 8.10
N THR A 75 5.20 -4.06 9.25
CA THR A 75 5.79 -3.38 10.42
C THR A 75 7.18 -3.91 10.80
N PRO A 76 7.42 -5.22 10.99
CA PRO A 76 8.75 -5.72 11.30
C PRO A 76 9.78 -5.53 10.18
N ASP A 77 9.33 -5.53 8.92
CA ASP A 77 10.23 -5.30 7.78
C ASP A 77 10.70 -3.84 7.76
N VAL A 78 9.82 -2.87 8.05
CA VAL A 78 10.19 -1.44 8.14
C VAL A 78 11.15 -1.21 9.30
N GLU A 79 10.86 -1.78 10.47
CA GLU A 79 11.75 -1.70 11.63
C GLU A 79 13.15 -2.23 11.29
N ALA A 80 13.22 -3.40 10.66
CA ALA A 80 14.49 -4.02 10.28
C ALA A 80 15.28 -3.21 9.24
N VAL A 81 14.62 -2.68 8.19
CA VAL A 81 15.33 -1.96 7.13
C VAL A 81 15.68 -0.52 7.50
N ILE A 82 15.03 0.06 8.50
CA ILE A 82 15.35 1.42 8.98
C ILE A 82 16.23 1.36 10.22
N LEU A 83 15.82 0.63 11.26
CA LEU A 83 16.46 0.66 12.60
C LEU A 83 17.39 -0.53 12.87
N GLY A 84 17.34 -1.61 12.09
CA GLY A 84 18.16 -2.80 12.29
C GLY A 84 19.68 -2.52 12.21
N ASP A 85 20.52 -3.49 12.56
CA ASP A 85 21.98 -3.36 12.65
C ASP A 85 22.64 -2.86 11.36
N ASP A 86 22.07 -3.21 10.20
CA ASP A 86 22.49 -2.71 8.87
C ASP A 86 21.38 -1.89 8.20
N GLY A 87 20.57 -1.24 9.03
CA GLY A 87 19.45 -0.41 8.64
C GLY A 87 19.86 0.95 8.08
N ALA A 88 18.93 1.59 7.39
CA ALA A 88 19.12 2.89 6.75
C ALA A 88 19.61 3.98 7.73
N ILE A 89 19.19 3.92 9.00
CA ILE A 89 19.58 4.87 10.06
C ILE A 89 21.10 4.95 10.26
N HIS A 90 21.85 3.94 9.87
CA HIS A 90 23.30 3.89 9.94
C HIS A 90 24.00 4.38 8.67
N GLY A 91 23.25 4.66 7.61
CA GLY A 91 23.74 5.15 6.32
C GLY A 91 23.30 6.56 5.97
N VAL A 92 22.18 7.04 6.53
CA VAL A 92 21.66 8.39 6.25
C VAL A 92 22.49 9.46 6.95
N ASP A 93 22.70 10.60 6.29
CA ASP A 93 23.33 11.79 6.85
C ASP A 93 22.28 12.70 7.52
N ALA A 94 22.71 13.49 8.52
CA ALA A 94 21.85 14.53 9.10
C ALA A 94 21.37 15.51 8.02
N GLY A 95 20.10 15.92 8.11
CA GLY A 95 19.44 16.75 7.10
C GLY A 95 18.76 15.96 5.99
N SER A 96 19.02 14.65 5.85
CA SER A 96 18.30 13.77 4.90
C SER A 96 16.88 13.49 5.37
N THR A 97 16.04 12.97 4.46
CA THR A 97 14.67 12.56 4.76
C THR A 97 14.44 11.09 4.44
N VAL A 98 13.88 10.34 5.38
CA VAL A 98 13.34 8.99 5.16
C VAL A 98 11.84 9.09 4.85
N ILE A 99 11.38 8.49 3.76
CA ILE A 99 9.97 8.43 3.36
C ILE A 99 9.54 6.96 3.41
N ASP A 100 8.75 6.58 4.40
CA ASP A 100 8.18 5.22 4.43
C ASP A 100 6.84 5.19 3.71
N MET A 101 6.80 4.49 2.58
CA MET A 101 5.61 4.33 1.75
C MET A 101 4.91 2.98 1.98
N SER A 102 5.41 2.19 2.92
CA SER A 102 4.80 0.93 3.37
C SER A 102 3.51 1.19 4.17
N THR A 103 2.68 0.17 4.34
CA THR A 103 1.53 0.23 5.27
C THR A 103 1.88 -0.52 6.54
N ILE A 104 2.07 0.23 7.64
CA ILE A 104 2.53 -0.26 8.93
C ILE A 104 1.77 0.35 10.12
N SER A 105 2.13 -0.07 11.32
CA SER A 105 1.60 0.49 12.57
C SER A 105 1.89 2.00 12.69
N PRO A 106 0.87 2.86 12.90
CA PRO A 106 1.08 4.28 13.19
C PRO A 106 1.92 4.51 14.47
N LYS A 107 1.91 3.55 15.40
CA LYS A 107 2.72 3.60 16.61
C LYS A 107 4.20 3.44 16.27
N LEU A 108 4.57 2.37 15.53
CA LEU A 108 5.96 2.18 15.10
C LEU A 108 6.45 3.35 14.26
N THR A 109 5.61 3.89 13.38
CA THR A 109 5.96 5.08 12.57
C THR A 109 6.46 6.23 13.45
N ARG A 110 5.76 6.52 14.53
CA ARG A 110 6.19 7.58 15.48
C ARG A 110 7.48 7.23 16.22
N GLU A 111 7.70 5.97 16.56
CA GLU A 111 8.92 5.48 17.19
C GLU A 111 10.12 5.62 16.24
N VAL A 112 9.96 5.21 14.97
CA VAL A 112 10.97 5.37 13.92
C VAL A 112 11.28 6.85 13.67
N ALA A 113 10.25 7.70 13.58
CA ALA A 113 10.43 9.14 13.39
C ALA A 113 11.22 9.77 14.57
N ALA A 114 10.95 9.35 15.78
CA ALA A 114 11.70 9.82 16.96
C ALA A 114 13.18 9.40 16.90
N ALA A 115 13.46 8.13 16.57
CA ALA A 115 14.83 7.63 16.47
C ALA A 115 15.63 8.31 15.33
N LEU A 116 15.02 8.58 14.20
CA LEU A 116 15.63 9.32 13.09
C LEU A 116 15.91 10.78 13.50
N LYS A 117 14.96 11.41 14.18
CA LYS A 117 15.11 12.79 14.67
C LYS A 117 16.29 12.97 15.61
N GLU A 118 16.60 11.99 16.46
CA GLU A 118 17.79 12.00 17.35
C GLU A 118 19.10 12.09 16.54
N LYS A 119 19.08 11.64 15.28
CA LYS A 119 20.21 11.76 14.34
C LYS A 119 20.13 12.98 13.42
N GLY A 120 19.15 13.86 13.61
CA GLY A 120 18.94 15.01 12.75
C GLY A 120 18.37 14.65 11.37
N VAL A 121 17.73 13.47 11.24
CA VAL A 121 17.12 12.98 10.00
C VAL A 121 15.60 13.19 10.07
N ASN A 122 15.02 13.69 8.99
CA ASN A 122 13.58 13.89 8.87
C ASN A 122 12.86 12.59 8.49
N MET A 123 11.57 12.50 8.81
CA MET A 123 10.73 11.39 8.36
C MET A 123 9.37 11.86 7.86
N LEU A 124 8.94 11.27 6.72
CA LEU A 124 7.55 11.28 6.27
C LEU A 124 7.03 9.83 6.25
N ASP A 125 5.83 9.59 6.75
CA ASP A 125 5.06 8.38 6.47
C ASP A 125 4.10 8.69 5.32
N ALA A 126 4.23 7.93 4.24
CA ALA A 126 3.57 8.23 2.97
C ALA A 126 2.94 6.99 2.33
N PRO A 127 2.13 6.20 3.06
CA PRO A 127 1.46 5.04 2.50
C PRO A 127 0.58 5.40 1.30
N VAL A 128 0.39 4.41 0.42
CA VAL A 128 -0.19 4.62 -0.90
C VAL A 128 -1.47 3.82 -1.13
N SER A 129 -2.30 4.31 -2.06
CA SER A 129 -3.47 3.63 -2.60
C SER A 129 -3.49 3.77 -4.12
N GLY A 130 -3.95 2.72 -4.84
CA GLY A 130 -3.99 2.68 -6.32
C GLY A 130 -3.52 1.35 -6.89
N GLY A 131 -3.00 0.44 -6.04
CA GLY A 131 -2.53 -0.89 -6.45
C GLY A 131 -1.31 -0.82 -7.37
N ASP A 132 -1.00 -1.96 -7.97
CA ASP A 132 0.14 -2.12 -8.90
C ASP A 132 -0.03 -1.29 -10.18
N VAL A 133 -1.26 -1.16 -10.68
CA VAL A 133 -1.57 -0.31 -11.84
C VAL A 133 -1.25 1.15 -11.54
N GLY A 134 -1.68 1.67 -10.39
CA GLY A 134 -1.36 3.03 -9.98
C GLY A 134 0.13 3.26 -9.78
N ALA A 135 0.85 2.26 -9.26
CA ALA A 135 2.30 2.31 -9.11
C ALA A 135 3.02 2.35 -10.48
N GLN A 136 2.58 1.54 -11.45
CA GLN A 136 3.15 1.53 -12.80
C GLN A 136 2.89 2.85 -13.56
N GLN A 137 1.72 3.44 -13.38
CA GLN A 137 1.30 4.66 -14.09
C GLN A 137 1.75 5.95 -13.40
N GLY A 138 2.35 5.90 -12.20
CA GLY A 138 2.67 7.09 -11.42
C GLY A 138 1.45 7.88 -10.99
N THR A 139 0.33 7.19 -10.71
CA THR A 139 -0.97 7.82 -10.38
C THR A 139 -1.46 7.48 -8.97
N LEU A 140 -0.55 7.08 -8.08
CA LEU A 140 -0.89 6.73 -6.71
C LEU A 140 -1.56 7.89 -5.96
N SER A 141 -2.48 7.55 -5.06
CA SER A 141 -2.90 8.43 -3.98
C SER A 141 -1.95 8.23 -2.81
N ILE A 142 -1.30 9.30 -2.36
CA ILE A 142 -0.27 9.28 -1.32
C ILE A 142 -0.78 10.06 -0.11
N MET A 143 -0.83 9.41 1.04
CA MET A 143 -1.35 9.96 2.30
C MET A 143 -0.15 10.29 3.20
N VAL A 144 0.21 11.55 3.33
CA VAL A 144 1.47 11.94 3.97
C VAL A 144 1.26 12.39 5.42
N GLY A 145 2.09 11.89 6.32
CA GLY A 145 2.25 12.38 7.67
C GLY A 145 3.68 12.86 7.90
N GLY A 146 3.85 14.00 8.58
CA GLY A 146 5.15 14.58 8.88
C GLY A 146 5.12 16.11 8.98
N ASP A 147 6.28 16.72 8.94
CA ASP A 147 6.43 18.18 8.97
C ASP A 147 6.11 18.81 7.61
N GLN A 148 5.43 19.97 7.60
CA GLN A 148 5.04 20.68 6.38
C GLN A 148 6.24 21.08 5.53
N ALA A 149 7.30 21.60 6.13
CA ALA A 149 8.47 22.05 5.37
C ALA A 149 9.20 20.86 4.71
N VAL A 150 9.26 19.72 5.42
CA VAL A 150 9.82 18.47 4.90
C VAL A 150 8.95 17.91 3.75
N PHE A 151 7.64 17.98 3.90
CA PHE A 151 6.69 17.61 2.85
C PHE A 151 6.90 18.45 1.59
N ASP A 152 6.96 19.78 1.72
CA ASP A 152 7.16 20.71 0.60
C ASP A 152 8.50 20.46 -0.10
N GLU A 153 9.56 20.11 0.64
CA GLU A 153 10.85 19.74 0.07
C GLU A 153 10.79 18.42 -0.71
N CYS A 154 10.04 17.43 -0.24
CA CYS A 154 9.93 16.11 -0.87
C CYS A 154 8.82 15.98 -1.91
N LEU A 155 7.97 17.00 -2.06
CA LEU A 155 6.83 16.97 -2.98
C LEU A 155 7.20 16.58 -4.42
N PRO A 156 8.30 17.11 -5.03
CA PRO A 156 8.68 16.71 -6.39
C PRO A 156 9.01 15.21 -6.53
N VAL A 157 9.55 14.58 -5.48
CA VAL A 157 9.80 13.12 -5.45
C VAL A 157 8.48 12.35 -5.41
N LEU A 158 7.53 12.81 -4.60
CA LEU A 158 6.22 12.17 -4.49
C LEU A 158 5.39 12.31 -5.77
N GLU A 159 5.48 13.45 -6.46
CA GLU A 159 4.80 13.75 -7.74
C GLU A 159 5.23 12.84 -8.88
N ALA A 160 6.45 12.31 -8.83
CA ALA A 160 6.92 11.32 -9.80
C ALA A 160 6.18 9.96 -9.65
N MET A 161 5.59 9.67 -8.49
CA MET A 161 4.95 8.39 -8.18
C MET A 161 3.43 8.49 -7.99
N GLY A 162 2.89 9.69 -7.77
CA GLY A 162 1.47 9.88 -7.46
C GLY A 162 0.88 11.16 -8.01
N LYS A 163 -0.47 11.25 -7.99
CA LYS A 163 -1.22 12.43 -8.47
C LYS A 163 -2.08 13.07 -7.40
N ASN A 164 -2.56 12.29 -6.43
CA ASN A 164 -3.34 12.78 -5.31
C ASN A 164 -2.48 12.68 -4.03
N ILE A 165 -1.79 13.76 -3.70
CA ILE A 165 -0.79 13.79 -2.64
C ILE A 165 -1.26 14.76 -1.56
N ASN A 166 -1.47 14.28 -0.33
CA ASN A 166 -2.04 15.09 0.72
C ASN A 166 -1.23 14.94 2.02
N LEU A 167 -0.77 16.06 2.57
CA LEU A 167 -0.27 16.10 3.95
C LEU A 167 -1.47 16.16 4.91
N ILE A 168 -1.56 15.18 5.80
CA ILE A 168 -2.72 15.02 6.69
C ILE A 168 -2.43 15.58 8.09
N GLY A 169 -1.18 15.47 8.54
CA GLY A 169 -0.78 15.89 9.88
C GLY A 169 0.65 15.45 10.19
N GLY A 170 1.03 15.39 11.45
CA GLY A 170 2.35 14.92 11.89
C GLY A 170 2.58 13.42 11.65
N ASN A 171 3.76 12.91 11.99
CA ASN A 171 4.13 11.51 11.79
C ASN A 171 3.11 10.53 12.37
N GLY A 172 2.74 9.53 11.58
CA GLY A 172 1.70 8.54 11.84
C GLY A 172 0.31 8.94 11.33
N ALA A 173 0.10 10.20 10.87
CA ALA A 173 -1.18 10.64 10.30
C ALA A 173 -1.42 10.01 8.91
N GLY A 174 -0.40 9.86 8.09
CA GLY A 174 -0.47 9.15 6.81
C GLY A 174 -0.89 7.69 7.01
N GLN A 175 -0.22 6.98 7.93
CA GLN A 175 -0.57 5.58 8.26
C GLN A 175 -1.99 5.46 8.80
N THR A 176 -2.39 6.33 9.73
CA THR A 176 -3.77 6.32 10.26
C THR A 176 -4.79 6.54 9.13
N THR A 177 -4.51 7.47 8.21
CA THR A 177 -5.37 7.70 7.04
C THR A 177 -5.42 6.49 6.12
N LYS A 178 -4.29 5.80 5.94
CA LYS A 178 -4.26 4.53 5.19
C LYS A 178 -5.11 3.45 5.86
N LEU A 179 -5.09 3.34 7.18
CA LEU A 179 -5.97 2.40 7.89
C LEU A 179 -7.45 2.75 7.69
N CYS A 180 -7.83 4.04 7.71
CA CYS A 180 -9.18 4.47 7.36
C CYS A 180 -9.57 4.07 5.93
N ASN A 181 -8.64 4.24 4.96
CA ASN A 181 -8.84 3.77 3.59
C ASN A 181 -9.07 2.25 3.54
N GLN A 182 -8.29 1.46 4.29
CA GLN A 182 -8.41 0.00 4.28
C GLN A 182 -9.72 -0.49 4.94
N ILE A 183 -10.25 0.23 5.93
CA ILE A 183 -11.61 0.00 6.46
C ILE A 183 -12.63 0.18 5.32
N ALA A 184 -12.62 1.32 4.64
CA ALA A 184 -13.58 1.62 3.57
C ALA A 184 -13.50 0.61 2.43
N VAL A 185 -12.28 0.26 1.99
CA VAL A 185 -12.05 -0.74 0.92
C VAL A 185 -12.60 -2.12 1.31
N SER A 186 -12.30 -2.60 2.51
CA SER A 186 -12.71 -3.95 2.94
C SER A 186 -14.21 -4.06 3.16
N VAL A 187 -14.84 -3.03 3.73
CA VAL A 187 -16.30 -3.00 3.92
C VAL A 187 -17.03 -2.86 2.59
N ALA A 188 -16.50 -2.10 1.63
CA ALA A 188 -17.06 -2.02 0.29
C ALA A 188 -16.96 -3.36 -0.47
N ASN A 189 -15.86 -4.12 -0.31
CA ASN A 189 -15.76 -5.49 -0.83
C ASN A 189 -16.80 -6.43 -0.22
N LEU A 190 -17.02 -6.33 1.10
CA LEU A 190 -18.02 -7.10 1.81
C LEU A 190 -19.43 -6.80 1.26
N ALA A 191 -19.79 -5.51 1.19
CA ALA A 191 -21.09 -5.08 0.69
C ALA A 191 -21.34 -5.50 -0.78
N MET A 192 -20.33 -5.40 -1.63
CA MET A 192 -20.38 -5.88 -3.01
C MET A 192 -20.64 -7.39 -3.06
N ALA A 193 -19.88 -8.17 -2.29
CA ALA A 193 -20.02 -9.62 -2.28
C ALA A 193 -21.43 -10.05 -1.83
N GLU A 194 -21.98 -9.43 -0.78
CA GLU A 194 -23.33 -9.69 -0.31
C GLU A 194 -24.40 -9.35 -1.36
N ALA A 195 -24.28 -8.19 -2.01
CA ALA A 195 -25.22 -7.76 -3.03
C ALA A 195 -25.24 -8.70 -4.24
N LEU A 196 -24.07 -9.10 -4.75
CA LEU A 196 -23.97 -10.01 -5.89
C LEU A 196 -24.45 -11.43 -5.51
N MET A 197 -24.17 -11.89 -4.31
CA MET A 197 -24.64 -13.19 -3.85
C MET A 197 -26.15 -13.23 -3.62
N LEU A 198 -26.74 -12.16 -3.11
CA LEU A 198 -28.20 -12.06 -3.00
C LEU A 198 -28.86 -12.16 -4.39
N ALA A 199 -28.33 -11.45 -5.38
CA ALA A 199 -28.83 -11.52 -6.75
C ALA A 199 -28.71 -12.95 -7.33
N ALA A 200 -27.56 -13.58 -7.14
CA ALA A 200 -27.34 -14.96 -7.59
C ALA A 200 -28.27 -15.94 -6.89
N ALA A 201 -28.47 -15.83 -5.57
CA ALA A 201 -29.35 -16.68 -4.79
C ALA A 201 -30.82 -16.53 -5.18
N ALA A 202 -31.22 -15.33 -5.64
CA ALA A 202 -32.57 -15.03 -6.12
C ALA A 202 -32.77 -15.35 -7.62
N ASP A 203 -31.85 -16.08 -8.26
CA ASP A 203 -31.88 -16.46 -9.69
C ASP A 203 -31.97 -15.26 -10.66
N MET A 204 -31.42 -14.12 -10.25
CA MET A 204 -31.37 -12.91 -11.08
C MET A 204 -30.15 -12.92 -12.02
N ASP A 205 -30.22 -12.16 -13.10
CA ASP A 205 -29.06 -11.82 -13.93
C ASP A 205 -28.13 -10.89 -13.14
N VAL A 206 -27.05 -11.46 -12.63
CA VAL A 206 -26.12 -10.74 -11.72
C VAL A 206 -25.42 -9.58 -12.44
N GLN A 207 -25.18 -9.69 -13.76
CA GLN A 207 -24.62 -8.59 -14.55
C GLN A 207 -25.56 -7.38 -14.58
N LYS A 208 -26.83 -7.61 -14.87
CA LYS A 208 -27.84 -6.51 -14.88
C LYS A 208 -28.01 -5.86 -13.51
N VAL A 209 -27.94 -6.67 -12.44
CA VAL A 209 -27.98 -6.13 -11.07
C VAL A 209 -26.76 -5.27 -10.81
N LEU A 210 -25.55 -5.74 -11.12
CA LEU A 210 -24.32 -4.98 -10.97
C LEU A 210 -24.39 -3.65 -11.73
N ASP A 211 -24.79 -3.67 -13.00
CA ASP A 211 -24.91 -2.48 -13.85
C ASP A 211 -25.91 -1.46 -13.24
N ALA A 212 -27.05 -1.95 -12.77
CA ALA A 212 -28.09 -1.11 -12.18
C ALA A 212 -27.64 -0.38 -10.89
N ILE A 213 -26.91 -1.08 -10.00
CA ILE A 213 -26.54 -0.51 -8.70
C ILE A 213 -25.21 0.26 -8.75
N SER A 214 -24.31 -0.04 -9.67
CA SER A 214 -23.00 0.62 -9.76
C SER A 214 -23.08 2.10 -10.12
N GLY A 215 -24.10 2.52 -10.89
CA GLY A 215 -24.33 3.91 -11.29
C GLY A 215 -25.07 4.75 -10.26
N GLY A 216 -25.56 4.15 -9.18
CA GLY A 216 -26.36 4.80 -8.14
C GLY A 216 -25.57 5.09 -6.85
N ALA A 217 -26.32 5.36 -5.78
CA ALA A 217 -25.76 5.66 -4.45
C ALA A 217 -24.95 4.49 -3.85
N ALA A 218 -25.15 3.27 -4.32
CA ALA A 218 -24.39 2.09 -3.90
C ALA A 218 -23.02 1.98 -4.63
N GLY A 219 -22.76 2.80 -5.65
CA GLY A 219 -21.55 2.75 -6.46
C GLY A 219 -20.29 2.90 -5.63
N SER A 220 -19.27 2.11 -5.99
CA SER A 220 -17.93 2.16 -5.37
C SER A 220 -16.88 1.73 -6.39
N TRP A 221 -15.61 2.09 -6.11
CA TRP A 221 -14.51 1.61 -6.95
C TRP A 221 -14.51 0.06 -7.05
N GLN A 222 -14.84 -0.63 -5.97
CA GLN A 222 -14.93 -2.09 -5.93
C GLN A 222 -16.01 -2.62 -6.89
N MET A 223 -17.21 -2.05 -6.85
CA MET A 223 -18.28 -2.45 -7.77
C MET A 223 -17.90 -2.21 -9.23
N THR A 224 -17.30 -1.07 -9.54
CA THR A 224 -16.93 -0.72 -10.92
C THR A 224 -15.77 -1.55 -11.46
N ASN A 225 -14.75 -1.83 -10.62
CA ASN A 225 -13.51 -2.45 -11.10
C ASN A 225 -13.37 -3.94 -10.71
N LEU A 226 -13.93 -4.37 -9.59
CA LEU A 226 -13.84 -5.76 -9.13
C LEU A 226 -15.11 -6.56 -9.41
N GLY A 227 -16.28 -5.94 -9.41
CA GLY A 227 -17.54 -6.59 -9.73
C GLY A 227 -17.52 -7.34 -11.08
N PRO A 228 -17.14 -6.69 -12.20
CA PRO A 228 -17.05 -7.38 -13.50
C PRO A 228 -16.07 -8.56 -13.49
N ARG A 229 -14.97 -8.46 -12.74
CA ARG A 229 -13.98 -9.53 -12.61
C ARG A 229 -14.54 -10.73 -11.87
N ILE A 230 -15.34 -10.52 -10.79
CA ILE A 230 -16.06 -11.60 -10.11
C ILE A 230 -16.96 -12.35 -11.09
N LEU A 231 -17.73 -11.63 -11.90
CA LEU A 231 -18.67 -12.22 -12.85
C LEU A 231 -17.97 -13.04 -13.95
N GLN A 232 -16.73 -12.68 -14.28
CA GLN A 232 -15.86 -13.40 -15.22
C GLN A 232 -15.07 -14.54 -14.56
N GLY A 233 -15.16 -14.71 -13.24
CA GLY A 233 -14.32 -15.67 -12.50
C GLY A 233 -12.84 -15.27 -12.43
N ASP A 234 -12.53 -13.98 -12.65
CA ASP A 234 -11.16 -13.47 -12.59
C ASP A 234 -10.81 -13.00 -11.15
N PHE A 235 -10.00 -13.80 -10.50
CA PHE A 235 -9.48 -13.53 -9.15
C PHE A 235 -7.98 -13.21 -9.13
N ALA A 236 -7.38 -12.90 -10.28
CA ALA A 236 -5.99 -12.46 -10.33
C ALA A 236 -5.79 -11.21 -9.45
N PRO A 237 -4.70 -11.12 -8.66
CA PRO A 237 -4.56 -10.08 -7.67
C PRO A 237 -4.08 -8.75 -8.26
N GLY A 238 -4.86 -7.66 -8.07
CA GLY A 238 -4.33 -6.31 -8.02
C GLY A 238 -3.86 -5.95 -6.60
N PHE A 239 -4.58 -6.47 -5.58
CA PHE A 239 -4.17 -6.45 -4.16
C PHE A 239 -4.58 -7.78 -3.52
N MET A 240 -3.62 -8.49 -2.93
CA MET A 240 -3.83 -9.85 -2.44
C MET A 240 -4.62 -9.89 -1.14
N VAL A 241 -5.43 -10.94 -0.95
CA VAL A 241 -6.16 -11.23 0.29
C VAL A 241 -5.24 -11.18 1.51
N LYS A 242 -4.08 -11.85 1.49
CA LYS A 242 -3.14 -11.85 2.61
C LYS A 242 -2.62 -10.46 2.99
N LEU A 243 -2.47 -9.55 2.03
CA LEU A 243 -2.04 -8.17 2.29
C LEU A 243 -3.19 -7.34 2.87
N GLN A 244 -4.42 -7.56 2.39
CA GLN A 244 -5.62 -6.96 3.00
C GLN A 244 -5.79 -7.44 4.45
N GLN A 245 -5.54 -8.72 4.73
CA GLN A 245 -5.59 -9.27 6.07
C GLN A 245 -4.53 -8.67 6.99
N LYS A 246 -3.31 -8.48 6.49
CA LYS A 246 -2.26 -7.76 7.21
C LYS A 246 -2.73 -6.33 7.57
N ASP A 247 -3.29 -5.59 6.61
CA ASP A 247 -3.78 -4.24 6.84
C ASP A 247 -4.95 -4.22 7.84
N LEU A 248 -5.87 -5.18 7.78
CA LEU A 248 -6.97 -5.29 8.74
C LEU A 248 -6.50 -5.62 10.17
N LYS A 249 -5.40 -6.39 10.33
CA LYS A 249 -4.78 -6.58 11.65
C LYS A 249 -4.29 -5.25 12.22
N LEU A 250 -3.59 -4.44 11.41
CA LEU A 250 -3.15 -3.10 11.81
C LEU A 250 -4.34 -2.19 12.15
N VAL A 251 -5.46 -2.30 11.41
CA VAL A 251 -6.72 -1.58 11.72
C VAL A 251 -7.24 -2.00 13.10
N MET A 252 -7.31 -3.30 13.41
CA MET A 252 -7.80 -3.79 14.69
C MET A 252 -6.88 -3.37 15.85
N GLU A 253 -5.56 -3.40 15.66
CA GLU A 253 -4.60 -2.92 16.65
C GLU A 253 -4.78 -1.42 16.92
N ALA A 254 -4.84 -0.59 15.89
CA ALA A 254 -5.07 0.85 16.03
C ALA A 254 -6.41 1.19 16.67
N ALA A 255 -7.48 0.45 16.36
CA ALA A 255 -8.79 0.60 16.98
C ALA A 255 -8.78 0.25 18.47
N ASN A 256 -8.06 -0.81 18.85
CA ASN A 256 -7.90 -1.20 20.25
C ASN A 256 -7.14 -0.16 21.06
N ASP A 257 -6.11 0.47 20.50
CA ASP A 257 -5.33 1.53 21.16
C ASP A 257 -6.21 2.72 21.55
N VAL A 258 -7.21 3.06 20.72
CA VAL A 258 -8.15 4.16 20.98
C VAL A 258 -9.52 3.69 21.49
N LYS A 259 -9.66 2.39 21.80
CA LYS A 259 -10.91 1.76 22.33
C LYS A 259 -12.13 2.01 21.45
N LEU A 260 -11.95 2.01 20.14
CA LEU A 260 -13.02 2.22 19.14
C LEU A 260 -13.53 0.87 18.60
N ALA A 261 -14.84 0.67 18.64
CA ALA A 261 -15.47 -0.49 17.99
C ALA A 261 -15.60 -0.28 16.48
N LEU A 262 -15.12 -1.24 15.68
CA LEU A 262 -15.21 -1.25 14.21
C LEU A 262 -15.92 -2.52 13.73
N PRO A 263 -17.24 -2.68 13.93
CA PRO A 263 -17.95 -3.94 13.64
C PRO A 263 -17.87 -4.33 12.14
N GLY A 264 -17.99 -3.38 11.21
CA GLY A 264 -17.91 -3.65 9.76
C GLY A 264 -16.53 -4.17 9.34
N ALA A 265 -15.45 -3.53 9.81
CA ALA A 265 -14.10 -3.97 9.53
C ALA A 265 -13.78 -5.32 10.19
N SER A 266 -14.28 -5.55 11.41
CA SER A 266 -14.16 -6.84 12.11
C SER A 266 -14.86 -7.97 11.34
N LEU A 267 -16.05 -7.71 10.82
CA LEU A 267 -16.79 -8.69 10.00
C LEU A 267 -16.03 -8.99 8.70
N ALA A 268 -15.57 -7.97 7.97
CA ALA A 268 -14.78 -8.16 6.77
C ALA A 268 -13.50 -8.98 7.04
N HIS A 269 -12.82 -8.70 8.16
CA HIS A 269 -11.65 -9.46 8.59
C HIS A 269 -11.97 -10.95 8.80
N GLN A 270 -13.12 -11.29 9.42
CA GLN A 270 -13.54 -12.67 9.62
C GLN A 270 -13.83 -13.37 8.27
N TYR A 271 -14.47 -12.69 7.32
CA TYR A 271 -14.73 -13.27 6.00
C TYR A 271 -13.42 -13.49 5.20
N PHE A 272 -12.48 -12.59 5.27
CA PHE A 272 -11.16 -12.81 4.68
C PHE A 272 -10.40 -13.98 5.34
N ASN A 273 -10.56 -14.23 6.65
CA ASN A 273 -10.04 -15.43 7.30
C ASN A 273 -10.60 -16.72 6.70
N ILE A 274 -11.90 -16.73 6.33
CA ILE A 274 -12.51 -17.86 5.64
C ILE A 274 -11.84 -18.07 4.27
N VAL A 275 -11.64 -17.00 3.52
CA VAL A 275 -10.98 -17.04 2.18
C VAL A 275 -9.54 -17.57 2.29
N GLU A 276 -8.75 -17.09 3.24
CA GLU A 276 -7.40 -17.60 3.50
C GLU A 276 -7.40 -19.08 3.88
N ARG A 277 -8.31 -19.50 4.76
CA ARG A 277 -8.47 -20.91 5.18
C ARG A 277 -8.77 -21.84 4.00
N HIS A 278 -9.47 -21.34 2.99
CA HIS A 278 -9.77 -22.08 1.76
C HIS A 278 -8.62 -22.06 0.74
N GLY A 279 -7.48 -21.47 1.06
CA GLY A 279 -6.27 -21.47 0.22
C GLY A 279 -6.18 -20.32 -0.79
N PHE A 280 -7.02 -19.29 -0.69
CA PHE A 280 -7.08 -18.17 -1.64
C PHE A 280 -6.33 -16.92 -1.18
N ALA A 281 -5.33 -17.08 -0.29
CA ALA A 281 -4.54 -15.97 0.26
C ALA A 281 -3.81 -15.12 -0.80
N ASP A 282 -3.42 -15.74 -1.90
CA ASP A 282 -2.68 -15.09 -3.01
C ASP A 282 -3.60 -14.53 -4.11
N GLU A 283 -4.90 -14.74 -4.02
CA GLU A 283 -5.88 -14.15 -4.92
C GLU A 283 -6.18 -12.68 -4.58
N GLY A 284 -6.84 -11.98 -5.52
CA GLY A 284 -7.29 -10.60 -5.33
C GLY A 284 -8.40 -10.48 -4.27
N THR A 285 -8.55 -9.30 -3.68
CA THR A 285 -9.52 -9.04 -2.60
C THR A 285 -10.97 -9.29 -3.00
N GLN A 286 -11.29 -9.32 -4.30
CA GLN A 286 -12.60 -9.74 -4.81
C GLN A 286 -12.92 -11.21 -4.50
N ALA A 287 -11.92 -12.04 -4.20
CA ALA A 287 -12.10 -13.41 -3.76
C ALA A 287 -12.88 -13.54 -2.43
N LEU A 288 -13.14 -12.43 -1.73
CA LEU A 288 -14.02 -12.40 -0.55
C LEU A 288 -15.39 -13.03 -0.86
N ILE A 289 -15.90 -12.89 -2.08
CA ILE A 289 -17.17 -13.50 -2.49
C ILE A 289 -17.17 -15.03 -2.35
N LYS A 290 -16.02 -15.70 -2.53
CA LYS A 290 -15.91 -17.16 -2.41
C LYS A 290 -16.33 -17.70 -1.04
N ALA A 291 -16.21 -16.89 0.02
CA ALA A 291 -16.69 -17.26 1.33
C ALA A 291 -18.22 -17.36 1.35
N TYR A 292 -18.91 -16.50 0.63
CA TYR A 292 -20.37 -16.54 0.48
C TYR A 292 -20.81 -17.63 -0.49
N GLU A 293 -20.10 -17.81 -1.61
CA GLU A 293 -20.35 -18.86 -2.59
C GLU A 293 -20.30 -20.25 -1.93
N ALA A 294 -19.31 -20.48 -1.07
CA ALA A 294 -19.17 -21.72 -0.31
C ALA A 294 -20.35 -21.96 0.66
N GLN A 295 -20.89 -20.91 1.27
CA GLN A 295 -22.06 -21.00 2.16
C GLN A 295 -23.36 -21.23 1.38
N ALA A 296 -23.54 -20.57 0.26
CA ALA A 296 -24.75 -20.61 -0.55
C ALA A 296 -24.82 -21.84 -1.48
N GLY A 297 -23.69 -22.51 -1.74
CA GLY A 297 -23.57 -23.57 -2.74
C GLY A 297 -23.84 -23.07 -4.18
N LYS A 298 -23.63 -21.78 -4.43
CA LYS A 298 -23.92 -21.11 -5.70
C LYS A 298 -22.87 -20.06 -5.99
N GLU A 299 -22.53 -19.89 -7.26
CA GLU A 299 -21.55 -18.88 -7.68
C GLU A 299 -22.24 -17.66 -8.31
N ALA A 300 -21.68 -16.47 -8.07
CA ALA A 300 -22.09 -15.23 -8.72
C ALA A 300 -21.28 -15.04 -10.01
N ARG A 301 -21.77 -15.53 -11.13
CA ARG A 301 -21.13 -15.40 -12.45
C ARG A 301 -22.11 -14.78 -13.46
N ALA A 302 -21.55 -14.18 -14.52
CA ALA A 302 -22.35 -13.79 -15.66
C ALA A 302 -22.90 -15.04 -16.36
N SER A 303 -24.17 -14.95 -16.82
CA SER A 303 -24.89 -16.02 -17.52
C SER A 303 -24.29 -16.23 -18.94
#